data_a26a5ef577f292ffec1eaaad89f815d9
#
_entry.id   a26a5ef577f292ffec1eaaad89f815d9
#
_cell.length_a   1.000
_cell.length_b   1.000
_cell.length_c   1.000
_cell.angle_alpha   90.00
_cell.angle_beta   90.00
_cell.angle_gamma   90.00
#
_symmetry.space_group_name_H-M   'P 1'
#
loop_
_entity.id
_entity.type
_entity.pdbx_description
1 polymer ?
#
loop_
_entity_poly.entity_id
_entity_poly.type
_entity_poly.pdbx_seq_one_letter_code
_entity_poly.pdbx_strand_id
1 'polypeptide(L)'
;MSKNLSNLEYHADERLGRSTAWKLVTTCPAIVRHEMLNPRPSDSLALIMGSCTHAATLEPDLLDKEFAIKPEEIDGKSSRTNHYKEVFESMQSRNPNIQWLNRSDYRTCVDMAESAREHPLLKTYLSDQETMIEQTGFFECKGVACKVRPDLYNPGAGVVIDIKTTQDASEQGFRKSIRRFGYAFQASYYLNALRILGLKPKQFVFLCVEKTPPYLTAAYEISTAEVERELIRVHDACDTYKKCMDTGIWPGYGDDIKTLTLGNYATNGLLSISQTAEHFNVSRTWVYRMIKTHKIPTLARGKRKMLDMTDFKNAMRWDAEGGKNGKTT
;
A
#
# COMPACT_ATOMS: atom_id res chain seq x y z
N MET A 1 -0.16 -23.66 -5.62
CA MET A 1 1.09 -22.91 -5.42
C MET A 1 2.21 -23.92 -5.40
N SER A 2 3.29 -23.72 -6.09
CA SER A 2 4.18 -24.84 -6.40
C SER A 2 5.66 -24.52 -6.60
N LYS A 3 6.17 -23.36 -6.24
CA LYS A 3 7.63 -23.14 -6.30
C LYS A 3 8.07 -22.19 -5.21
N ASN A 4 8.96 -22.67 -4.35
CA ASN A 4 9.82 -21.81 -3.55
C ASN A 4 10.86 -21.22 -4.50
N LEU A 5 10.53 -20.08 -5.10
CA LEU A 5 11.51 -19.26 -5.82
C LEU A 5 12.26 -18.41 -4.79
N SER A 6 13.55 -18.25 -4.97
CA SER A 6 14.29 -17.25 -4.22
C SER A 6 13.71 -15.85 -4.50
N ASN A 7 13.99 -14.90 -3.63
CA ASN A 7 13.52 -13.51 -3.79
C ASN A 7 14.01 -12.92 -5.13
N LEU A 8 15.27 -13.22 -5.49
CA LEU A 8 15.86 -12.80 -6.77
C LEU A 8 15.10 -13.37 -7.97
N GLU A 9 14.85 -14.70 -7.98
CA GLU A 9 14.12 -15.36 -9.08
C GLU A 9 12.68 -14.85 -9.21
N TYR A 10 11.99 -14.63 -8.08
CA TYR A 10 10.64 -14.07 -8.11
C TYR A 10 10.61 -12.67 -8.71
N HIS A 11 11.56 -11.81 -8.36
CA HIS A 11 11.62 -10.45 -8.91
C HIS A 11 12.08 -10.41 -10.36
N ALA A 12 12.94 -11.32 -10.79
CA ALA A 12 13.39 -11.44 -12.17
C ALA A 12 12.33 -12.00 -13.14
N ASP A 13 11.30 -12.67 -12.61
CA ASP A 13 10.21 -13.19 -13.44
C ASP A 13 9.40 -12.06 -14.10
N GLU A 14 9.15 -12.16 -15.40
CA GLU A 14 8.52 -11.12 -16.22
C GLU A 14 7.00 -11.03 -16.11
N ARG A 15 6.35 -12.01 -15.42
CA ARG A 15 4.90 -12.01 -15.25
C ARG A 15 4.44 -10.77 -14.49
N LEU A 16 3.23 -10.33 -14.78
CA LEU A 16 2.64 -9.17 -14.13
C LEU A 16 2.47 -9.42 -12.63
N GLY A 17 3.22 -8.69 -11.82
CA GLY A 17 3.10 -8.70 -10.37
C GLY A 17 2.24 -7.55 -9.85
N ARG A 18 1.84 -7.64 -8.59
CA ARG A 18 0.99 -6.65 -7.92
C ARG A 18 1.52 -5.21 -8.02
N SER A 19 2.82 -5.00 -7.84
CA SER A 19 3.40 -3.64 -7.84
C SER A 19 3.34 -2.98 -9.22
N THR A 20 3.59 -3.75 -10.28
CA THR A 20 3.47 -3.28 -11.67
C THR A 20 2.01 -3.02 -12.03
N ALA A 21 1.10 -3.93 -11.64
CA ALA A 21 -0.34 -3.74 -11.84
C ALA A 21 -0.86 -2.47 -11.13
N TRP A 22 -0.43 -2.21 -9.89
CA TRP A 22 -0.77 -0.99 -9.16
C TRP A 22 -0.28 0.28 -9.87
N LYS A 23 0.93 0.27 -10.41
CA LYS A 23 1.48 1.41 -11.15
C LYS A 23 0.70 1.71 -12.43
N LEU A 24 0.21 0.69 -13.12
CA LEU A 24 -0.62 0.88 -14.32
C LEU A 24 -1.91 1.66 -14.06
N VAL A 25 -2.50 1.49 -12.87
CA VAL A 25 -3.75 2.17 -12.50
C VAL A 25 -3.55 3.46 -11.69
N THR A 26 -2.32 3.79 -11.29
CA THR A 26 -2.02 4.99 -10.49
C THR A 26 -1.09 5.97 -11.19
N THR A 27 -0.44 5.54 -12.26
CA THR A 27 0.43 6.38 -13.09
C THR A 27 -0.01 6.29 -14.56
N CYS A 28 0.92 6.04 -15.48
CA CYS A 28 0.59 5.77 -16.88
C CYS A 28 1.45 4.62 -17.41
N PRO A 29 0.98 3.92 -18.46
CA PRO A 29 1.72 2.81 -19.08
C PRO A 29 3.15 3.15 -19.50
N ALA A 30 3.41 4.36 -20.01
CA ALA A 30 4.75 4.77 -20.42
C ALA A 30 5.77 4.72 -19.27
N ILE A 31 5.37 5.11 -18.05
CA ILE A 31 6.23 5.01 -16.85
C ILE A 31 6.53 3.55 -16.54
N VAL A 32 5.52 2.69 -16.59
CA VAL A 32 5.69 1.25 -16.33
C VAL A 32 6.63 0.64 -17.36
N ARG A 33 6.47 0.95 -18.66
CA ARG A 33 7.37 0.48 -19.71
C ARG A 33 8.80 0.93 -19.49
N HIS A 34 9.00 2.19 -19.13
CA HIS A 34 10.33 2.73 -18.82
C HIS A 34 11.01 1.96 -17.69
N GLU A 35 10.28 1.69 -16.60
CA GLU A 35 10.82 0.94 -15.46
C GLU A 35 11.11 -0.53 -15.80
N MET A 36 10.29 -1.17 -16.63
CA MET A 36 10.54 -2.54 -17.12
C MET A 36 11.83 -2.63 -17.93
N LEU A 37 12.11 -1.62 -18.78
CA LEU A 37 13.31 -1.55 -19.61
C LEU A 37 14.55 -1.08 -18.85
N ASN A 38 14.35 -0.37 -17.73
CA ASN A 38 15.40 0.20 -16.91
C ASN A 38 15.17 -0.15 -15.44
N PRO A 39 15.28 -1.44 -15.07
CA PRO A 39 15.06 -1.86 -13.70
C PRO A 39 16.07 -1.15 -12.79
N ARG A 40 15.57 -0.41 -11.81
CA ARG A 40 16.41 0.22 -10.81
C ARG A 40 16.70 -0.80 -9.72
N PRO A 41 17.94 -0.86 -9.21
CA PRO A 41 18.18 -1.59 -7.97
C PRO A 41 17.23 -1.10 -6.88
N SER A 42 16.66 -2.01 -6.13
CA SER A 42 15.74 -1.68 -5.02
C SER A 42 16.52 -1.31 -3.75
N ASP A 43 17.46 -0.37 -3.86
CA ASP A 43 18.51 -0.14 -2.86
C ASP A 43 18.15 0.89 -1.80
N SER A 44 16.87 1.28 -1.67
CA SER A 44 16.53 2.15 -0.55
C SER A 44 16.64 1.39 0.77
N LEU A 45 17.32 2.00 1.75
CA LEU A 45 17.46 1.42 3.09
C LEU A 45 16.11 0.95 3.67
N ALA A 46 15.05 1.70 3.39
CA ALA A 46 13.70 1.34 3.87
C ALA A 46 13.18 0.03 3.26
N LEU A 47 13.50 -0.27 2.00
CA LEU A 47 13.13 -1.53 1.34
C LEU A 47 13.99 -2.68 1.85
N ILE A 48 15.31 -2.47 1.96
CA ILE A 48 16.24 -3.46 2.52
C ILE A 48 15.84 -3.84 3.94
N MET A 49 15.56 -2.85 4.80
CA MET A 49 15.08 -3.12 6.17
C MET A 49 13.73 -3.86 6.17
N GLY A 50 12.82 -3.51 5.26
CA GLY A 50 11.56 -4.23 5.10
C GLY A 50 11.81 -5.70 4.77
N SER A 51 12.60 -5.99 3.74
CA SER A 51 12.95 -7.36 3.33
C SER A 51 13.68 -8.13 4.43
N CYS A 52 14.62 -7.48 5.14
CA CYS A 52 15.31 -8.08 6.28
C CYS A 52 14.34 -8.45 7.42
N THR A 53 13.39 -7.56 7.74
CA THR A 53 12.36 -7.84 8.74
C THR A 53 11.46 -9.01 8.33
N HIS A 54 11.06 -9.08 7.04
CA HIS A 54 10.29 -10.21 6.50
C HIS A 54 11.06 -11.52 6.63
N ALA A 55 12.31 -11.57 6.17
CA ALA A 55 13.15 -12.77 6.29
C ALA A 55 13.32 -13.20 7.76
N ALA A 56 13.66 -12.26 8.65
CA ALA A 56 13.79 -12.55 10.08
C ALA A 56 12.47 -13.04 10.71
N THR A 57 11.33 -12.58 10.21
CA THR A 57 10.01 -12.97 10.73
C THR A 57 9.56 -14.33 10.22
N LEU A 58 9.69 -14.58 8.92
CA LEU A 58 9.03 -15.69 8.23
C LEU A 58 10.00 -16.84 7.93
N GLU A 59 11.23 -16.54 7.58
CA GLU A 59 12.24 -17.49 7.13
C GLU A 59 13.60 -17.22 7.81
N PRO A 60 13.68 -17.33 9.16
CA PRO A 60 14.90 -16.98 9.91
C PRO A 60 16.15 -17.77 9.46
N ASP A 61 15.96 -18.96 8.92
CA ASP A 61 17.07 -19.79 8.40
C ASP A 61 17.69 -19.22 7.11
N LEU A 62 17.00 -18.28 6.44
CA LEU A 62 17.49 -17.57 5.26
C LEU A 62 18.13 -16.23 5.60
N LEU A 63 17.92 -15.71 6.81
CA LEU A 63 18.37 -14.37 7.19
C LEU A 63 19.87 -14.17 6.94
N ASP A 64 20.71 -15.06 7.44
CA ASP A 64 22.17 -14.96 7.28
C ASP A 64 22.67 -15.26 5.86
N LYS A 65 21.79 -15.80 4.99
CA LYS A 65 22.10 -16.05 3.58
C LYS A 65 21.82 -14.87 2.68
N GLU A 66 20.90 -13.99 3.09
CA GLU A 66 20.45 -12.84 2.30
C GLU A 66 20.91 -11.52 2.90
N PHE A 67 21.19 -11.46 4.20
CA PHE A 67 21.53 -10.23 4.91
C PHE A 67 22.80 -10.40 5.75
N ALA A 68 23.63 -9.36 5.80
CA ALA A 68 24.80 -9.33 6.65
C ALA A 68 25.01 -7.94 7.26
N ILE A 69 25.69 -7.93 8.40
CA ILE A 69 26.09 -6.69 9.05
C ILE A 69 27.34 -6.16 8.35
N LYS A 70 27.28 -4.93 7.88
CA LYS A 70 28.43 -4.22 7.35
C LYS A 70 29.49 -4.07 8.44
N PRO A 71 30.75 -4.48 8.19
CA PRO A 71 31.84 -4.31 9.16
C PRO A 71 31.99 -2.83 9.53
N GLU A 72 32.20 -2.55 10.81
CA GLU A 72 32.47 -1.17 11.28
C GLU A 72 33.89 -0.75 10.89
N GLU A 73 34.82 -1.71 10.93
CA GLU A 73 36.21 -1.55 10.54
C GLU A 73 36.67 -2.76 9.72
N ILE A 74 37.62 -2.54 8.83
CA ILE A 74 38.35 -3.58 8.09
C ILE A 74 39.83 -3.31 8.26
N ASP A 75 40.59 -4.28 8.76
CA ASP A 75 42.03 -4.17 9.07
C ASP A 75 42.34 -2.94 9.94
N GLY A 76 41.49 -2.65 10.93
CA GLY A 76 41.61 -1.47 11.81
C GLY A 76 41.38 -0.14 11.12
N LYS A 77 40.82 -0.14 9.92
CA LYS A 77 40.47 1.06 9.15
C LYS A 77 38.97 1.28 9.12
N SER A 78 38.54 2.50 9.45
CA SER A 78 37.13 2.90 9.44
C SER A 78 36.58 3.03 8.01
N SER A 79 35.25 3.06 7.89
CA SER A 79 34.52 3.20 6.63
C SER A 79 34.83 4.46 5.81
N ARG A 80 35.56 5.41 6.39
CA ARG A 80 35.98 6.66 5.72
C ARG A 80 37.22 6.50 4.85
N THR A 81 38.00 5.41 5.05
CA THR A 81 39.26 5.19 4.36
C THR A 81 39.05 4.52 2.99
N ASN A 82 39.95 4.80 2.04
CA ASN A 82 39.92 4.15 0.73
C ASN A 82 40.13 2.64 0.85
N HIS A 83 41.07 2.21 1.70
CA HIS A 83 41.29 0.80 1.96
C HIS A 83 40.02 0.06 2.37
N TYR A 84 39.26 0.61 3.33
CA TYR A 84 37.98 0.02 3.72
C TYR A 84 37.03 -0.09 2.54
N LYS A 85 36.88 0.97 1.74
CA LYS A 85 35.98 1.00 0.60
C LYS A 85 36.31 -0.07 -0.43
N GLU A 86 37.59 -0.16 -0.81
CA GLU A 86 38.09 -1.15 -1.79
C GLU A 86 37.86 -2.59 -1.31
N VAL A 87 38.18 -2.88 -0.04
CA VAL A 87 37.96 -4.22 0.51
C VAL A 87 36.48 -4.54 0.63
N PHE A 88 35.66 -3.57 1.09
CA PHE A 88 34.22 -3.77 1.22
C PHE A 88 33.54 -3.97 -0.15
N GLU A 89 33.90 -3.21 -1.19
CA GLU A 89 33.45 -3.42 -2.56
C GLU A 89 33.83 -4.83 -3.08
N SER A 90 35.04 -5.30 -2.74
CA SER A 90 35.44 -6.67 -3.04
C SER A 90 34.57 -7.71 -2.32
N MET A 91 34.22 -7.47 -1.05
CA MET A 91 33.30 -8.34 -0.29
C MET A 91 31.90 -8.38 -0.93
N GLN A 92 31.37 -7.23 -1.32
CA GLN A 92 30.07 -7.13 -2.00
C GLN A 92 30.10 -7.86 -3.35
N SER A 93 31.17 -7.68 -4.15
CA SER A 93 31.32 -8.34 -5.45
C SER A 93 31.41 -9.86 -5.33
N ARG A 94 32.00 -10.39 -4.26
CA ARG A 94 32.06 -11.84 -3.98
C ARG A 94 30.73 -12.41 -3.47
N ASN A 95 29.87 -11.54 -2.91
CA ASN A 95 28.60 -11.90 -2.31
C ASN A 95 27.46 -11.03 -2.87
N PRO A 96 27.16 -11.07 -4.18
CA PRO A 96 26.24 -10.14 -4.85
C PRO A 96 24.79 -10.28 -4.36
N ASN A 97 24.45 -11.41 -3.75
CA ASN A 97 23.10 -11.69 -3.24
C ASN A 97 22.91 -11.24 -1.79
N ILE A 98 23.97 -10.83 -1.10
CA ILE A 98 23.89 -10.37 0.28
C ILE A 98 23.59 -8.89 0.32
N GLN A 99 22.53 -8.52 1.05
CA GLN A 99 22.19 -7.13 1.35
C GLN A 99 22.86 -6.73 2.67
N TRP A 100 23.63 -5.64 2.61
CA TRP A 100 24.46 -5.20 3.74
C TRP A 100 23.77 -4.08 4.50
N LEU A 101 23.55 -4.29 5.80
CA LEU A 101 23.01 -3.32 6.73
C LEU A 101 24.05 -2.91 7.76
N ASN A 102 24.00 -1.70 8.27
CA ASN A 102 24.78 -1.41 9.46
C ASN A 102 24.21 -2.16 10.68
N ARG A 103 25.00 -2.29 11.74
CA ARG A 103 24.62 -3.06 12.93
C ARG A 103 23.32 -2.58 13.58
N SER A 104 23.09 -1.27 13.63
CA SER A 104 21.87 -0.71 14.24
C SER A 104 20.62 -1.02 13.42
N ASP A 105 20.68 -0.91 12.08
CA ASP A 105 19.56 -1.19 11.21
C ASP A 105 19.23 -2.68 11.18
N TYR A 106 20.28 -3.55 11.13
CA TYR A 106 20.08 -4.99 11.22
C TYR A 106 19.39 -5.38 12.53
N ARG A 107 19.86 -4.84 13.67
CA ARG A 107 19.25 -5.09 14.97
C ARG A 107 17.81 -4.62 15.02
N THR A 108 17.52 -3.42 14.49
CA THR A 108 16.14 -2.91 14.37
C THR A 108 15.25 -3.87 13.57
N CYS A 109 15.77 -4.49 12.48
CA CYS A 109 15.01 -5.47 11.73
C CYS A 109 14.70 -6.73 12.54
N VAL A 110 15.65 -7.22 13.32
CA VAL A 110 15.47 -8.37 14.20
C VAL A 110 14.48 -8.06 15.32
N ASP A 111 14.61 -6.91 15.98
CA ASP A 111 13.70 -6.48 17.05
C ASP A 111 12.25 -6.32 16.54
N MET A 112 12.07 -5.76 15.34
CA MET A 112 10.77 -5.70 14.66
C MET A 112 10.20 -7.10 14.38
N ALA A 113 11.05 -8.01 13.90
CA ALA A 113 10.66 -9.38 13.60
C ALA A 113 10.23 -10.14 14.86
N GLU A 114 10.96 -9.99 15.97
CA GLU A 114 10.61 -10.58 17.26
C GLU A 114 9.23 -10.07 17.73
N SER A 115 9.00 -8.75 17.67
CA SER A 115 7.71 -8.17 18.03
C SER A 115 6.57 -8.68 17.13
N ALA A 116 6.80 -8.81 15.82
CA ALA A 116 5.81 -9.36 14.89
C ALA A 116 5.50 -10.83 15.20
N ARG A 117 6.52 -11.65 15.49
CA ARG A 117 6.36 -13.09 15.82
C ARG A 117 5.61 -13.32 17.14
N GLU A 118 5.76 -12.42 18.11
CA GLU A 118 5.03 -12.48 19.38
C GLU A 118 3.56 -12.06 19.26
N HIS A 119 3.17 -11.41 18.15
CA HIS A 119 1.76 -11.08 17.94
C HIS A 119 0.90 -12.37 17.86
N PRO A 120 -0.21 -12.48 18.63
CA PRO A 120 -0.99 -13.72 18.75
C PRO A 120 -1.44 -14.30 17.39
N LEU A 121 -1.84 -13.42 16.46
CA LEU A 121 -2.24 -13.80 15.12
C LEU A 121 -1.11 -14.55 14.39
N LEU A 122 0.08 -13.96 14.33
CA LEU A 122 1.19 -14.53 13.57
C LEU A 122 1.72 -15.79 14.27
N LYS A 123 1.82 -15.77 15.58
CA LYS A 123 2.24 -16.92 16.40
C LYS A 123 1.37 -18.16 16.15
N THR A 124 0.05 -17.97 16.06
CA THR A 124 -0.90 -19.04 15.74
C THR A 124 -0.59 -19.68 14.39
N TYR A 125 -0.44 -18.88 13.34
CA TYR A 125 -0.26 -19.42 11.99
C TYR A 125 1.16 -19.87 11.68
N LEU A 126 2.19 -19.32 12.31
CA LEU A 126 3.57 -19.82 12.17
C LEU A 126 3.76 -21.20 12.81
N SER A 127 2.93 -21.56 13.79
CA SER A 127 2.97 -22.91 14.41
C SER A 127 2.15 -23.96 13.65
N ASP A 128 1.35 -23.55 12.68
CA ASP A 128 0.50 -24.45 11.88
C ASP A 128 1.27 -24.96 10.66
N GLN A 129 1.42 -26.27 10.56
CA GLN A 129 2.19 -26.94 9.50
C GLN A 129 1.53 -26.81 8.10
N GLU A 130 0.22 -26.51 8.03
CA GLU A 130 -0.46 -26.29 6.76
C GLU A 130 -0.21 -24.88 6.21
N THR A 131 0.38 -24.00 7.02
CA THR A 131 0.64 -22.61 6.60
C THR A 131 1.70 -22.56 5.51
N MET A 132 1.35 -21.90 4.43
CA MET A 132 2.22 -21.63 3.29
C MET A 132 2.92 -20.28 3.50
N ILE A 133 4.25 -20.28 3.57
CA ILE A 133 5.08 -19.09 3.75
C ILE A 133 5.81 -18.80 2.45
N GLU A 134 5.80 -17.54 1.98
CA GLU A 134 6.52 -17.03 0.78
C GLU A 134 6.36 -17.92 -0.48
N GLN A 135 5.25 -18.65 -0.57
CA GLN A 135 5.01 -19.51 -1.71
C GLN A 135 4.53 -18.77 -2.94
N THR A 136 5.24 -18.95 -4.04
CA THR A 136 4.91 -18.35 -5.33
C THR A 136 3.77 -19.09 -6.03
N GLY A 137 2.81 -18.33 -6.54
CA GLY A 137 1.76 -18.81 -7.45
C GLY A 137 1.83 -18.08 -8.79
N PHE A 138 1.61 -18.84 -9.88
CA PHE A 138 1.45 -18.30 -11.22
C PHE A 138 0.02 -18.54 -11.68
N PHE A 139 -0.61 -17.50 -12.20
CA PHE A 139 -2.01 -17.54 -12.62
C PHE A 139 -2.24 -16.69 -13.86
N GLU A 140 -3.37 -16.85 -14.48
CA GLU A 140 -3.78 -16.02 -15.60
C GLU A 140 -4.97 -15.13 -15.19
N CYS A 141 -4.89 -13.85 -15.46
CA CYS A 141 -5.97 -12.90 -15.23
C CYS A 141 -6.21 -12.10 -16.51
N LYS A 142 -7.43 -12.19 -17.08
CA LYS A 142 -7.77 -11.49 -18.34
C LYS A 142 -6.83 -11.80 -19.51
N GLY A 143 -6.33 -13.02 -19.60
CA GLY A 143 -5.36 -13.42 -20.63
C GLY A 143 -3.95 -12.88 -20.41
N VAL A 144 -3.64 -12.40 -19.21
CA VAL A 144 -2.31 -11.94 -18.79
C VAL A 144 -1.70 -12.94 -17.83
N ALA A 145 -0.48 -13.39 -18.11
CA ALA A 145 0.29 -14.19 -17.17
C ALA A 145 0.72 -13.34 -15.96
N CYS A 146 0.32 -13.75 -14.78
CA CYS A 146 0.51 -13.03 -13.52
C CYS A 146 1.26 -13.88 -12.50
N LYS A 147 1.84 -13.21 -11.50
CA LYS A 147 2.50 -13.85 -10.35
C LYS A 147 2.03 -13.26 -9.04
N VAL A 148 1.96 -14.10 -8.01
CA VAL A 148 1.62 -13.73 -6.64
C VAL A 148 2.51 -14.48 -5.66
N ARG A 149 2.87 -13.83 -4.55
CA ARG A 149 3.59 -14.45 -3.44
C ARG A 149 3.13 -13.78 -2.15
N PRO A 150 2.14 -14.38 -1.46
CA PRO A 150 1.74 -13.94 -0.12
C PRO A 150 2.86 -14.21 0.87
N ASP A 151 3.05 -13.31 1.82
CA ASP A 151 3.96 -13.55 2.95
C ASP A 151 3.54 -14.84 3.69
N LEU A 152 2.24 -14.97 3.96
CA LEU A 152 1.66 -16.14 4.60
C LEU A 152 0.24 -16.39 4.10
N TYR A 153 -0.07 -17.65 3.81
CA TYR A 153 -1.42 -18.12 3.56
C TYR A 153 -1.70 -19.41 4.32
N ASN A 154 -2.73 -19.40 5.17
CA ASN A 154 -3.21 -20.62 5.82
C ASN A 154 -4.48 -21.12 5.14
N PRO A 155 -4.44 -22.28 4.45
CA PRO A 155 -5.58 -22.81 3.69
C PRO A 155 -6.72 -23.29 4.59
N GLY A 156 -6.45 -23.82 5.78
CA GLY A 156 -7.46 -24.29 6.72
C GLY A 156 -8.35 -23.16 7.21
N ALA A 157 -7.77 -22.05 7.62
CA ALA A 157 -8.50 -20.86 8.03
C ALA A 157 -8.98 -20.00 6.84
N GLY A 158 -8.29 -20.06 5.70
CA GLY A 158 -8.50 -19.21 4.55
C GLY A 158 -7.96 -17.79 4.77
N VAL A 159 -6.95 -17.64 5.60
CA VAL A 159 -6.38 -16.33 5.99
C VAL A 159 -5.10 -16.07 5.21
N VAL A 160 -5.00 -14.88 4.62
CA VAL A 160 -3.76 -14.32 4.08
C VAL A 160 -3.26 -13.28 5.07
N ILE A 161 -2.00 -13.36 5.46
CA ILE A 161 -1.35 -12.34 6.28
C ILE A 161 -0.21 -11.74 5.47
N ASP A 162 -0.10 -10.43 5.51
CA ASP A 162 0.95 -9.65 4.88
C ASP A 162 1.58 -8.71 5.93
N ILE A 163 2.87 -8.80 6.11
CA ILE A 163 3.60 -8.06 7.15
C ILE A 163 4.01 -6.69 6.58
N LYS A 164 3.76 -5.64 7.33
CA LYS A 164 4.13 -4.27 6.94
C LYS A 164 4.92 -3.55 8.02
N THR A 165 6.14 -3.18 7.71
CA THR A 165 6.86 -2.22 8.55
C THR A 165 6.31 -0.81 8.31
N THR A 166 5.96 -0.09 9.36
CA THR A 166 5.33 1.23 9.28
C THR A 166 5.94 2.23 10.25
N GLN A 167 5.72 3.52 10.03
CA GLN A 167 6.08 4.56 11.01
C GLN A 167 5.02 4.74 12.10
N ASP A 168 3.78 4.37 11.79
CA ASP A 168 2.63 4.56 12.68
C ASP A 168 1.66 3.39 12.42
N ALA A 169 1.58 2.46 13.36
CA ALA A 169 0.69 1.30 13.31
C ALA A 169 -0.70 1.61 13.85
N SER A 170 -0.98 2.81 14.34
CA SER A 170 -2.33 3.19 14.74
C SER A 170 -3.32 3.07 13.57
N GLU A 171 -4.59 2.89 13.87
CA GLU A 171 -5.64 2.82 12.83
C GLU A 171 -5.60 4.05 11.90
N GLN A 172 -5.41 5.24 12.47
CA GLN A 172 -5.35 6.48 11.68
C GLN A 172 -4.09 6.55 10.80
N GLY A 173 -2.94 6.14 11.31
CA GLY A 173 -1.67 6.09 10.58
C GLY A 173 -1.72 5.07 9.47
N PHE A 174 -2.19 3.86 9.77
CA PHE A 174 -2.25 2.79 8.79
C PHE A 174 -3.29 3.03 7.68
N ARG A 175 -4.43 3.68 7.97
CA ARG A 175 -5.39 4.13 6.94
C ARG A 175 -4.76 5.05 5.89
N LYS A 176 -3.81 5.91 6.27
CA LYS A 176 -3.04 6.74 5.31
C LYS A 176 -2.14 5.87 4.46
N SER A 177 -1.48 4.88 5.07
CA SER A 177 -0.61 3.92 4.38
C SER A 177 -1.39 3.06 3.39
N ILE A 178 -2.59 2.56 3.75
CA ILE A 178 -3.47 1.80 2.86
C ILE A 178 -3.73 2.58 1.57
N ARG A 179 -4.10 3.86 1.68
CA ARG A 179 -4.38 4.72 0.50
C ARG A 179 -3.12 5.02 -0.31
N ARG A 180 -2.02 5.37 0.38
CA ARG A 180 -0.76 5.77 -0.27
C ARG A 180 -0.12 4.64 -1.06
N PHE A 181 -0.12 3.43 -0.51
CA PHE A 181 0.59 2.28 -1.07
C PHE A 181 -0.31 1.27 -1.78
N GLY A 182 -1.62 1.54 -1.84
CA GLY A 182 -2.58 0.67 -2.51
C GLY A 182 -2.75 -0.68 -1.84
N TYR A 183 -2.81 -0.73 -0.52
CA TYR A 183 -2.92 -2.00 0.20
C TYR A 183 -4.27 -2.68 -0.01
N ALA A 184 -5.37 -1.93 -0.20
CA ALA A 184 -6.64 -2.53 -0.59
C ALA A 184 -6.57 -3.19 -1.99
N PHE A 185 -5.87 -2.57 -2.94
CA PHE A 185 -5.56 -3.19 -4.24
C PHE A 185 -4.71 -4.46 -4.07
N GLN A 186 -3.72 -4.43 -3.18
CA GLN A 186 -2.90 -5.62 -2.88
C GLN A 186 -3.76 -6.76 -2.35
N ALA A 187 -4.61 -6.50 -1.37
CA ALA A 187 -5.51 -7.51 -0.82
C ALA A 187 -6.40 -8.10 -1.92
N SER A 188 -6.99 -7.26 -2.77
CA SER A 188 -7.82 -7.69 -3.89
C SER A 188 -7.05 -8.54 -4.91
N TYR A 189 -5.86 -8.09 -5.31
CA TYR A 189 -5.01 -8.81 -6.25
C TYR A 189 -4.65 -10.21 -5.72
N TYR A 190 -4.26 -10.30 -4.45
CA TYR A 190 -3.83 -11.56 -3.82
C TYR A 190 -4.99 -12.53 -3.61
N LEU A 191 -6.11 -12.04 -3.09
CA LEU A 191 -7.30 -12.89 -2.90
C LEU A 191 -7.85 -13.40 -4.24
N ASN A 192 -7.87 -12.55 -5.28
CA ASN A 192 -8.26 -12.97 -6.62
C ASN A 192 -7.31 -14.01 -7.20
N ALA A 193 -6.00 -13.80 -7.08
CA ALA A 193 -4.98 -14.74 -7.53
C ALA A 193 -5.14 -16.12 -6.88
N LEU A 194 -5.31 -16.16 -5.56
CA LEU A 194 -5.49 -17.39 -4.82
C LEU A 194 -6.79 -18.13 -5.22
N ARG A 195 -7.89 -17.40 -5.48
CA ARG A 195 -9.14 -17.98 -5.97
C ARG A 195 -8.97 -18.61 -7.37
N ILE A 196 -8.28 -17.92 -8.27
CA ILE A 196 -7.97 -18.45 -9.62
C ILE A 196 -7.10 -19.72 -9.51
N LEU A 197 -6.22 -19.79 -8.54
CA LEU A 197 -5.39 -20.96 -8.25
C LEU A 197 -6.16 -22.11 -7.57
N GLY A 198 -7.48 -21.99 -7.40
CA GLY A 198 -8.33 -23.01 -6.79
C GLY A 198 -8.30 -23.04 -5.27
N LEU A 199 -7.66 -22.06 -4.64
CA LEU A 199 -7.63 -21.92 -3.19
C LEU A 199 -8.87 -21.15 -2.70
N LYS A 200 -9.12 -21.19 -1.39
CA LYS A 200 -10.35 -20.62 -0.80
C LYS A 200 -10.01 -19.52 0.23
N PRO A 201 -9.35 -18.43 -0.18
CA PRO A 201 -9.07 -17.35 0.75
C PRO A 201 -10.36 -16.64 1.15
N LYS A 202 -10.52 -16.38 2.45
CA LYS A 202 -11.68 -15.70 3.05
C LYS A 202 -11.36 -14.25 3.41
N GLN A 203 -10.18 -14.00 3.99
CA GLN A 203 -9.81 -12.69 4.51
C GLN A 203 -8.34 -12.36 4.22
N PHE A 204 -8.04 -11.07 4.18
CA PHE A 204 -6.69 -10.54 4.04
C PHE A 204 -6.39 -9.60 5.19
N VAL A 205 -5.35 -9.93 5.95
CA VAL A 205 -4.94 -9.20 7.14
C VAL A 205 -3.54 -8.62 6.94
N PHE A 206 -3.38 -7.34 7.22
CA PHE A 206 -2.07 -6.71 7.37
C PHE A 206 -1.66 -6.77 8.83
N LEU A 207 -0.50 -7.36 9.10
CA LEU A 207 0.18 -7.26 10.38
C LEU A 207 1.21 -6.14 10.29
N CYS A 208 0.93 -5.03 10.94
CA CYS A 208 1.81 -3.87 10.96
C CYS A 208 2.76 -3.95 12.15
N VAL A 209 4.03 -3.60 11.94
CA VAL A 209 5.02 -3.41 13.00
C VAL A 209 5.68 -2.05 12.86
N GLU A 210 5.75 -1.28 13.94
CA GLU A 210 6.39 0.03 13.94
C GLU A 210 7.91 -0.09 13.87
N LYS A 211 8.54 0.89 13.18
CA LYS A 211 10.00 0.93 12.97
C LYS A 211 10.78 1.48 14.15
N THR A 212 10.08 1.93 15.18
CA THR A 212 10.69 2.55 16.37
C THR A 212 10.28 1.80 17.64
N PRO A 213 11.18 1.70 18.63
CA PRO A 213 10.83 1.10 19.92
C PRO A 213 9.57 1.73 20.54
N PRO A 214 8.70 0.94 21.18
CA PRO A 214 8.85 -0.47 21.48
C PRO A 214 8.37 -1.43 20.38
N TYR A 215 8.39 -1.05 19.10
CA TYR A 215 8.03 -1.84 17.92
C TYR A 215 6.60 -2.37 17.97
N LEU A 216 5.65 -1.49 18.30
CA LEU A 216 4.25 -1.85 18.46
C LEU A 216 3.67 -2.52 17.22
N THR A 217 2.84 -3.52 17.45
CA THR A 217 2.16 -4.27 16.39
C THR A 217 0.65 -4.03 16.40
N ALA A 218 0.04 -4.04 15.23
CA ALA A 218 -1.41 -3.99 15.06
C ALA A 218 -1.83 -4.77 13.82
N ALA A 219 -2.97 -5.47 13.89
CA ALA A 219 -3.50 -6.23 12.76
C ALA A 219 -4.76 -5.57 12.22
N TYR A 220 -4.86 -5.47 10.89
CA TYR A 220 -5.98 -4.84 10.19
C TYR A 220 -6.47 -5.70 9.03
N GLU A 221 -7.73 -6.02 9.03
CA GLU A 221 -8.40 -6.68 7.91
C GLU A 221 -8.92 -5.65 6.91
N ILE A 222 -8.77 -5.93 5.61
CA ILE A 222 -9.43 -5.16 4.57
C ILE A 222 -10.82 -5.72 4.35
N SER A 223 -11.84 -4.86 4.46
CA SER A 223 -13.23 -5.29 4.31
C SER A 223 -13.50 -5.88 2.92
N THR A 224 -14.40 -6.86 2.84
CA THR A 224 -14.81 -7.49 1.59
C THR A 224 -15.28 -6.45 0.57
N ALA A 225 -16.01 -5.42 1.00
CA ALA A 225 -16.48 -4.35 0.12
C ALA A 225 -15.33 -3.55 -0.52
N GLU A 226 -14.24 -3.29 0.21
CA GLU A 226 -13.05 -2.65 -0.36
C GLU A 226 -12.32 -3.58 -1.33
N VAL A 227 -12.19 -4.85 -0.99
CA VAL A 227 -11.59 -5.88 -1.86
C VAL A 227 -12.34 -5.99 -3.19
N GLU A 228 -13.67 -6.05 -3.15
CA GLU A 228 -14.51 -6.14 -4.35
C GLU A 228 -14.43 -4.86 -5.20
N ARG A 229 -14.37 -3.70 -4.59
CA ARG A 229 -14.18 -2.43 -5.30
C ARG A 229 -12.84 -2.37 -6.02
N GLU A 230 -11.78 -2.80 -5.38
CA GLU A 230 -10.44 -2.79 -5.97
C GLU A 230 -10.26 -3.89 -7.04
N LEU A 231 -11.10 -4.95 -7.05
CA LEU A 231 -11.05 -5.99 -8.07
C LEU A 231 -11.26 -5.44 -9.48
N ILE A 232 -12.13 -4.45 -9.63
CA ILE A 232 -12.34 -3.76 -10.91
C ILE A 232 -11.02 -3.16 -11.40
N ARG A 233 -10.30 -2.47 -10.51
CA ARG A 233 -9.00 -1.87 -10.85
C ARG A 233 -7.91 -2.90 -11.12
N VAL A 234 -7.97 -4.08 -10.47
CA VAL A 234 -7.08 -5.20 -10.79
C VAL A 234 -7.31 -5.68 -12.22
N HIS A 235 -8.58 -5.83 -12.62
CA HIS A 235 -8.92 -6.21 -13.99
C HIS A 235 -8.51 -5.12 -15.01
N ASP A 236 -8.77 -3.83 -14.70
CA ASP A 236 -8.35 -2.71 -15.54
C ASP A 236 -6.83 -2.69 -15.76
N ALA A 237 -6.05 -3.02 -14.71
CA ALA A 237 -4.59 -3.14 -14.83
C ALA A 237 -4.19 -4.26 -15.80
N CYS A 238 -4.83 -5.43 -15.71
CA CYS A 238 -4.56 -6.55 -16.61
C CYS A 238 -4.96 -6.21 -18.05
N ASP A 239 -6.15 -5.65 -18.27
CA ASP A 239 -6.63 -5.25 -19.59
C ASP A 239 -5.70 -4.19 -20.22
N THR A 240 -5.27 -3.20 -19.43
CA THR A 240 -4.31 -2.18 -19.86
C THR A 240 -2.96 -2.80 -20.23
N TYR A 241 -2.43 -3.68 -19.38
CA TYR A 241 -1.17 -4.36 -19.63
C TYR A 241 -1.22 -5.18 -20.91
N LYS A 242 -2.28 -5.99 -21.05
CA LYS A 242 -2.50 -6.80 -22.25
C LYS A 242 -2.53 -5.95 -23.51
N LYS A 243 -3.32 -4.88 -23.51
CA LYS A 243 -3.40 -3.95 -24.65
C LYS A 243 -2.04 -3.37 -25.01
N CYS A 244 -1.26 -2.94 -24.02
CA CYS A 244 0.08 -2.39 -24.24
C CYS A 244 1.04 -3.44 -24.81
N MET A 245 0.99 -4.67 -24.31
CA MET A 245 1.81 -5.77 -24.83
C MET A 245 1.43 -6.18 -26.25
N ASP A 246 0.13 -6.31 -26.54
CA ASP A 246 -0.37 -6.71 -27.86
C ASP A 246 -0.10 -5.66 -28.95
N THR A 247 -0.19 -4.38 -28.60
CA THR A 247 -0.04 -3.28 -29.55
C THR A 247 1.37 -2.69 -29.62
N GLY A 248 2.20 -2.93 -28.61
CA GLY A 248 3.49 -2.25 -28.41
C GLY A 248 3.36 -0.77 -28.02
N ILE A 249 2.13 -0.25 -27.87
CA ILE A 249 1.87 1.16 -27.57
C ILE A 249 1.66 1.33 -26.06
N TRP A 250 2.50 2.15 -25.43
CA TRP A 250 2.50 2.44 -23.99
C TRP A 250 2.21 3.93 -23.78
N PRO A 251 0.93 4.35 -23.67
CA PRO A 251 0.56 5.76 -23.65
C PRO A 251 1.01 6.45 -22.36
N GLY A 252 1.36 7.74 -22.49
CA GLY A 252 1.59 8.66 -21.40
C GLY A 252 0.30 9.31 -20.89
N TYR A 253 0.43 10.55 -20.39
CA TYR A 253 -0.73 11.30 -19.85
C TYR A 253 -1.62 11.92 -20.94
N GLY A 254 -1.24 11.80 -22.22
CA GLY A 254 -1.90 12.44 -23.37
C GLY A 254 -1.46 13.89 -23.56
N ASP A 255 -1.80 14.43 -24.75
CA ASP A 255 -1.39 15.77 -25.18
C ASP A 255 -2.50 16.82 -24.92
N ASP A 256 -3.68 16.38 -24.51
CA ASP A 256 -4.82 17.25 -24.27
C ASP A 256 -4.66 18.10 -23.01
N ILE A 257 -5.11 19.36 -23.10
CA ILE A 257 -5.20 20.23 -21.93
C ILE A 257 -6.35 19.73 -21.05
N LYS A 258 -6.02 19.27 -19.85
CA LYS A 258 -6.98 18.80 -18.85
C LYS A 258 -7.32 19.92 -17.87
N THR A 259 -8.58 20.29 -17.76
CA THR A 259 -9.02 21.20 -16.72
C THR A 259 -9.01 20.51 -15.37
N LEU A 260 -8.18 20.99 -14.45
CA LEU A 260 -8.15 20.51 -13.08
C LEU A 260 -9.06 21.38 -12.21
N THR A 261 -10.08 20.75 -11.63
CA THR A 261 -10.86 21.40 -10.59
C THR A 261 -10.21 21.07 -9.24
N LEU A 262 -9.58 22.08 -8.63
CA LEU A 262 -9.01 21.95 -7.29
C LEU A 262 -10.18 22.05 -6.30
N GLY A 263 -10.65 20.91 -5.80
CA GLY A 263 -11.68 20.90 -4.77
C GLY A 263 -12.73 19.80 -4.90
N ASN A 264 -12.31 18.53 -4.86
CA ASN A 264 -13.14 17.51 -4.23
C ASN A 264 -12.56 17.25 -2.85
N TYR A 265 -12.82 18.13 -1.91
CA TYR A 265 -12.70 17.83 -0.48
C TYR A 265 -13.88 16.93 -0.09
N ALA A 266 -13.92 15.73 -0.66
CA ALA A 266 -14.81 14.66 -0.23
C ALA A 266 -14.35 14.13 1.13
N THR A 267 -14.46 14.96 2.15
CA THR A 267 -14.50 14.51 3.53
C THR A 267 -15.94 14.11 3.80
N ASN A 268 -16.35 12.91 3.41
CA ASN A 268 -17.63 12.28 3.78
C ASN A 268 -18.88 13.21 3.64
N GLY A 269 -18.94 14.07 2.64
CA GLY A 269 -20.03 15.05 2.47
C GLY A 269 -19.95 16.26 3.42
N LEU A 270 -18.98 16.32 4.33
CA LEU A 270 -18.86 17.41 5.29
C LEU A 270 -17.78 18.42 4.87
N LEU A 271 -18.11 19.70 4.77
CA LEU A 271 -17.18 20.80 4.53
C LEU A 271 -17.18 21.79 5.71
N SER A 272 -16.02 22.39 6.00
CA SER A 272 -15.96 23.53 6.90
C SER A 272 -16.61 24.76 6.26
N ILE A 273 -17.01 25.74 7.06
CA ILE A 273 -17.61 26.97 6.57
C ILE A 273 -16.75 27.66 5.50
N SER A 274 -15.43 27.68 5.69
CA SER A 274 -14.52 28.27 4.70
C SER A 274 -14.49 27.46 3.39
N GLN A 275 -14.46 26.15 3.47
CA GLN A 275 -14.49 25.25 2.31
C GLN A 275 -15.85 25.31 1.59
N THR A 276 -16.97 25.46 2.33
CA THR A 276 -18.30 25.64 1.76
C THR A 276 -18.38 26.98 1.00
N ALA A 277 -17.85 28.07 1.58
CA ALA A 277 -17.80 29.36 0.94
C ALA A 277 -16.99 29.32 -0.37
N GLU A 278 -15.84 28.68 -0.36
CA GLU A 278 -14.99 28.50 -1.54
C GLU A 278 -15.67 27.59 -2.59
N HIS A 279 -16.25 26.47 -2.18
CA HIS A 279 -16.93 25.53 -3.09
C HIS A 279 -18.08 26.16 -3.88
N PHE A 280 -18.85 27.06 -3.26
CA PHE A 280 -19.96 27.74 -3.89
C PHE A 280 -19.62 29.13 -4.39
N ASN A 281 -18.38 29.57 -4.30
CA ASN A 281 -17.92 30.92 -4.65
C ASN A 281 -18.74 32.02 -3.98
N VAL A 282 -18.98 31.88 -2.67
CA VAL A 282 -19.75 32.81 -1.84
C VAL A 282 -18.94 33.26 -0.63
N SER A 283 -19.38 34.36 0.02
CA SER A 283 -18.71 34.80 1.25
C SER A 283 -19.03 33.88 2.45
N ARG A 284 -18.10 33.77 3.39
CA ARG A 284 -18.34 33.06 4.67
C ARG A 284 -19.53 33.61 5.42
N THR A 285 -19.72 34.93 5.37
CA THR A 285 -20.89 35.63 5.98
C THR A 285 -22.20 35.12 5.37
N TRP A 286 -22.21 34.87 4.06
CA TRP A 286 -23.38 34.34 3.39
C TRP A 286 -23.65 32.89 3.82
N VAL A 287 -22.62 32.06 3.96
CA VAL A 287 -22.77 30.70 4.48
C VAL A 287 -23.33 30.67 5.91
N TYR A 288 -22.84 31.56 6.79
CA TYR A 288 -23.39 31.67 8.14
C TYR A 288 -24.87 32.13 8.13
N ARG A 289 -25.25 33.03 7.22
CA ARG A 289 -26.65 33.45 7.04
C ARG A 289 -27.52 32.26 6.63
N MET A 290 -27.09 31.46 5.65
CA MET A 290 -27.79 30.27 5.19
C MET A 290 -27.97 29.24 6.33
N ILE A 291 -26.95 28.97 7.10
CA ILE A 291 -27.01 28.09 8.28
C ILE A 291 -28.11 28.59 9.24
N LYS A 292 -28.13 29.89 9.54
CA LYS A 292 -29.07 30.45 10.49
C LYS A 292 -30.49 30.46 9.94
N THR A 293 -30.67 30.86 8.69
CA THR A 293 -32.00 31.01 8.04
C THR A 293 -32.67 29.63 7.85
N HIS A 294 -31.89 28.63 7.39
CA HIS A 294 -32.44 27.31 7.08
C HIS A 294 -32.19 26.28 8.18
N LYS A 295 -31.70 26.73 9.35
CA LYS A 295 -31.39 25.84 10.50
C LYS A 295 -30.54 24.61 10.13
N ILE A 296 -29.57 24.80 9.21
CA ILE A 296 -28.73 23.70 8.71
C ILE A 296 -27.90 23.13 9.89
N PRO A 297 -27.96 21.82 10.14
CA PRO A 297 -27.18 21.19 11.19
C PRO A 297 -25.66 21.40 10.99
N THR A 298 -24.95 21.71 12.05
CA THR A 298 -23.49 21.83 12.01
C THR A 298 -22.86 20.82 12.97
N LEU A 299 -21.83 20.11 12.51
CA LEU A 299 -21.04 19.18 13.31
C LEU A 299 -19.75 19.85 13.76
N ALA A 300 -19.41 19.74 15.03
CA ALA A 300 -18.13 20.21 15.56
C ALA A 300 -17.04 19.17 15.29
N ARG A 301 -15.93 19.57 14.63
CA ARG A 301 -14.75 18.76 14.44
C ARG A 301 -13.52 19.54 14.93
N GLY A 302 -13.18 19.36 16.20
CA GLY A 302 -12.21 20.19 16.90
C GLY A 302 -12.72 21.65 16.99
N LYS A 303 -11.89 22.62 16.59
CA LYS A 303 -12.27 24.06 16.56
C LYS A 303 -13.09 24.47 15.32
N ARG A 304 -13.42 23.55 14.42
CA ARG A 304 -14.11 23.85 13.15
C ARG A 304 -15.56 23.37 13.16
N LYS A 305 -16.46 24.19 12.63
CA LYS A 305 -17.82 23.78 12.32
C LYS A 305 -17.84 23.20 10.92
N MET A 306 -18.42 22.01 10.77
CA MET A 306 -18.57 21.30 9.49
C MET A 306 -20.04 21.27 9.10
N LEU A 307 -20.30 21.31 7.80
CA LEU A 307 -21.63 21.29 7.17
C LEU A 307 -21.75 20.06 6.28
N ASP A 308 -22.88 19.38 6.33
CA ASP A 308 -23.22 18.39 5.32
C ASP A 308 -23.58 19.10 4.01
N MET A 309 -22.95 18.68 2.92
CA MET A 309 -23.13 19.31 1.61
C MET A 309 -24.49 19.02 1.01
N THR A 310 -25.12 17.93 1.37
CA THR A 310 -26.48 17.59 0.93
C THR A 310 -27.47 18.55 1.57
N ASP A 311 -27.37 18.74 2.89
CA ASP A 311 -28.23 19.68 3.62
C ASP A 311 -28.04 21.12 3.13
N PHE A 312 -26.79 21.50 2.85
CA PHE A 312 -26.51 22.86 2.36
C PHE A 312 -27.03 23.07 0.94
N LYS A 313 -26.86 22.11 0.03
CA LYS A 313 -27.44 22.18 -1.34
C LYS A 313 -28.97 22.24 -1.35
N ASN A 314 -29.61 21.48 -0.48
CA ASN A 314 -31.08 21.50 -0.34
C ASN A 314 -31.55 22.88 0.14
N ALA A 315 -30.85 23.47 1.12
CA ALA A 315 -31.17 24.84 1.57
C ALA A 315 -30.96 25.87 0.47
N MET A 316 -29.92 25.75 -0.34
CA MET A 316 -29.69 26.64 -1.49
C MET A 316 -30.80 26.53 -2.56
N ARG A 317 -31.28 25.32 -2.87
CA ARG A 317 -32.39 25.11 -3.81
C ARG A 317 -33.67 25.78 -3.30
N TRP A 318 -33.98 25.63 -2.01
CA TRP A 318 -35.11 26.27 -1.38
C TRP A 318 -35.04 27.81 -1.51
N ASP A 319 -33.87 28.40 -1.23
CA ASP A 319 -33.67 29.87 -1.34
C ASP A 319 -33.83 30.35 -2.80
N ALA A 320 -33.34 29.56 -3.77
CA ALA A 320 -33.47 29.88 -5.20
C ALA A 320 -34.90 29.74 -5.76
N GLU A 321 -35.68 28.78 -5.22
CA GLU A 321 -37.07 28.56 -5.59
C GLU A 321 -38.04 29.54 -4.90
N GLY A 322 -37.48 30.52 -4.16
CA GLY A 322 -38.18 31.67 -3.62
C GLY A 322 -39.25 31.35 -2.58
N GLY A 323 -39.02 30.37 -1.70
CA GLY A 323 -39.80 30.17 -0.45
C GLY A 323 -41.34 30.22 -0.58
N LYS A 324 -41.90 30.00 -1.76
CA LYS A 324 -43.34 30.07 -2.00
C LYS A 324 -43.97 28.71 -1.68
N ASN A 325 -44.29 28.51 -0.42
CA ASN A 325 -45.52 27.82 -0.01
C ASN A 325 -45.55 27.73 1.52
N GLY A 326 -46.24 28.64 2.18
CA GLY A 326 -46.37 28.62 3.64
C GLY A 326 -47.11 29.86 4.18
N LYS A 327 -48.10 30.36 3.45
CA LYS A 327 -49.21 31.12 4.03
C LYS A 327 -50.50 30.50 3.51
N THR A 328 -51.04 29.58 4.23
CA THR A 328 -52.45 29.28 4.23
C THR A 328 -52.85 28.94 5.65
N THR A 329 -53.57 29.91 6.22
CA THR A 329 -54.51 29.92 7.36
C THR A 329 -54.04 29.27 8.64
#